data_4747fede514d8fa3aca0d62fe0c7c9b2
#
_entry.id   4747fede514d8fa3aca0d62fe0c7c9b2
#
_cell.length_a   1.000
_cell.length_b   1.000
_cell.length_c   1.000
_cell.angle_alpha   90.00
_cell.angle_beta   90.00
_cell.angle_gamma   90.00
#
_symmetry.space_group_name_H-M   'P 1'
#
loop_
_entity.id
_entity.type
_entity.pdbx_description
1 polymer ?
#
loop_
_entity_poly.entity_id
_entity_poly.type
_entity_poly.pdbx_seq_one_letter_code
_entity_poly.pdbx_strand_id
1 'polypeptide(L)'
;MKSLRTPDDRFTNLPDYPFASNYHTVGEAITGALRVHYLDEGPRDADPVLLMHGEPSWSYLYRKMIPVLVAAGHRVIAPDLVGFGKSDKPTEKSDYTYARHVSWMAELLFDHLSIRHATFFGQDWG
;
A
#
# COMPACT_ATOMS: atom_id res chain seq x y z
N MET A 1 -9.20 -17.82 4.05
CA MET A 1 -8.66 -17.52 2.71
C MET A 1 -7.19 -17.89 2.67
N LYS A 2 -6.81 -18.66 1.68
CA LYS A 2 -5.42 -19.07 1.50
C LYS A 2 -4.63 -17.96 0.82
N SER A 3 -3.43 -17.66 1.31
CA SER A 3 -2.59 -16.62 0.73
C SER A 3 -1.13 -17.04 0.70
N LEU A 4 -0.38 -16.41 -0.20
CA LEU A 4 1.07 -16.55 -0.33
C LEU A 4 1.73 -15.23 0.03
N ARG A 5 2.98 -15.30 0.42
CA ARG A 5 3.81 -14.12 0.70
C ARG A 5 5.10 -14.23 -0.08
N THR A 6 5.42 -13.20 -0.85
CA THR A 6 6.68 -13.15 -1.57
C THR A 6 7.83 -13.05 -0.57
N PRO A 7 8.87 -13.89 -0.67
CA PRO A 7 10.01 -13.82 0.23
C PRO A 7 10.72 -12.46 0.21
N ASP A 8 11.20 -12.02 1.35
CA ASP A 8 11.83 -10.71 1.49
C ASP A 8 13.08 -10.55 0.59
N ASP A 9 13.80 -11.64 0.31
CA ASP A 9 14.99 -11.59 -0.54
C ASP A 9 14.70 -11.21 -1.98
N ARG A 10 13.43 -11.26 -2.41
CA ARG A 10 13.03 -10.82 -3.75
C ARG A 10 12.96 -9.29 -3.87
N PHE A 11 13.03 -8.58 -2.76
CA PHE A 11 12.94 -7.13 -2.72
C PHE A 11 14.26 -6.46 -2.33
N THR A 12 15.37 -7.19 -2.38
CA THR A 12 16.69 -6.64 -2.07
C THR A 12 17.28 -5.93 -3.29
N ASN A 13 18.11 -4.91 -3.02
CA ASN A 13 18.86 -4.18 -4.05
C ASN A 13 17.99 -3.53 -5.14
N LEU A 14 16.79 -3.07 -4.76
CA LEU A 14 15.92 -2.35 -5.70
C LEU A 14 16.43 -0.92 -5.90
N PRO A 15 16.72 -0.51 -7.17
CA PRO A 15 17.18 0.84 -7.44
C PRO A 15 16.16 1.91 -7.02
N ASP A 16 16.65 2.98 -6.41
CA ASP A 16 15.83 4.14 -6.02
C ASP A 16 14.65 3.83 -5.10
N TYR A 17 14.78 2.77 -4.28
CA TYR A 17 13.71 2.35 -3.37
C TYR A 17 14.28 2.14 -1.95
N PRO A 18 14.79 3.22 -1.30
CA PRO A 18 15.43 3.10 0.02
C PRO A 18 14.44 3.26 1.18
N PHE A 19 13.15 3.11 0.94
CA PHE A 19 12.11 3.42 1.91
C PHE A 19 11.94 2.29 2.92
N ALA A 20 11.70 2.66 4.19
CA ALA A 20 11.38 1.69 5.23
C ALA A 20 10.02 1.05 4.95
N SER A 21 9.94 -0.26 5.16
CA SER A 21 8.69 -1.00 5.02
C SER A 21 7.83 -0.84 6.27
N ASN A 22 6.53 -0.65 6.06
CA ASN A 22 5.52 -0.68 7.12
C ASN A 22 4.50 -1.75 6.78
N TYR A 23 3.95 -2.41 7.80
CA TYR A 23 2.98 -3.48 7.61
C TYR A 23 1.81 -3.31 8.56
N HIS A 24 0.63 -3.69 8.10
CA HIS A 24 -0.56 -3.78 8.94
C HIS A 24 -1.42 -4.94 8.47
N THR A 25 -2.04 -5.64 9.40
CA THR A 25 -2.92 -6.76 9.09
C THR A 25 -4.34 -6.27 8.90
N VAL A 26 -4.96 -6.64 7.78
CA VAL A 26 -6.32 -6.26 7.44
C VAL A 26 -7.18 -7.50 7.17
N GLY A 27 -8.48 -7.34 7.16
CA GLY A 27 -9.42 -8.34 6.69
C GLY A 27 -9.76 -9.46 7.66
N GLU A 28 -9.32 -9.40 8.92
CA GLU A 28 -9.54 -10.47 9.89
C GLU A 28 -11.01 -10.87 10.03
N ALA A 29 -11.92 -9.88 10.02
CA ALA A 29 -13.34 -10.12 10.26
C ALA A 29 -14.07 -10.74 9.06
N ILE A 30 -13.55 -10.57 7.84
CA ILE A 30 -14.29 -10.89 6.62
C ILE A 30 -13.58 -11.94 5.76
N THR A 31 -12.29 -11.73 5.51
CA THR A 31 -11.53 -12.55 4.57
C THR A 31 -10.44 -13.41 5.21
N GLY A 32 -10.19 -13.23 6.50
CA GLY A 32 -9.01 -13.74 7.16
C GLY A 32 -7.87 -12.73 7.08
N ALA A 33 -6.92 -12.85 8.00
CA ALA A 33 -5.83 -11.89 8.18
C ALA A 33 -4.88 -11.86 6.98
N LEU A 34 -4.71 -10.68 6.40
CA LEU A 34 -3.79 -10.42 5.30
C LEU A 34 -2.84 -9.29 5.71
N ARG A 35 -1.55 -9.52 5.58
CA ARG A 35 -0.55 -8.49 5.85
C ARG A 35 -0.40 -7.59 4.64
N VAL A 36 -0.62 -6.29 4.83
CA VAL A 36 -0.49 -5.27 3.81
C VAL A 36 0.76 -4.43 4.08
N HIS A 37 1.54 -4.22 3.04
CA HIS A 37 2.71 -3.34 3.07
C HIS A 37 2.33 -1.94 2.59
N TYR A 38 2.92 -0.93 3.22
CA TYR A 38 2.78 0.45 2.76
C TYR A 38 4.03 1.27 3.08
N LEU A 39 4.26 2.28 2.26
CA LEU A 39 5.26 3.30 2.51
C LEU A 39 4.59 4.49 3.20
N ASP A 40 5.31 5.10 4.14
CA ASP A 40 4.82 6.26 4.89
C ASP A 40 6.02 7.16 5.18
N GLU A 41 6.19 8.17 4.32
CA GLU A 41 7.36 9.05 4.33
C GLU A 41 6.93 10.50 4.54
N GLY A 42 7.85 11.32 5.05
CA GLY A 42 7.61 12.73 5.31
C GLY A 42 7.02 13.02 6.68
N PRO A 43 6.65 14.29 6.93
CA PRO A 43 6.19 14.71 8.26
C PRO A 43 4.83 14.14 8.62
N ARG A 44 4.73 13.57 9.82
CA ARG A 44 3.52 12.87 10.30
C ARG A 44 2.33 13.79 10.54
N ASP A 45 2.56 15.07 10.73
CA ASP A 45 1.52 16.07 11.00
C ASP A 45 0.99 16.76 9.74
N ALA A 46 1.57 16.47 8.58
CA ALA A 46 1.07 16.99 7.31
C ALA A 46 -0.06 16.10 6.78
N ASP A 47 -1.02 16.72 6.08
CA ASP A 47 -2.03 15.94 5.35
C ASP A 47 -1.33 15.15 4.24
N PRO A 48 -1.63 13.84 4.13
CA PRO A 48 -0.88 12.99 3.21
C PRO A 48 -1.33 13.13 1.76
N VAL A 49 -0.38 12.84 0.86
CA VAL A 49 -0.66 12.47 -0.51
C VAL A 49 -0.72 10.95 -0.56
N LEU A 50 -1.84 10.40 -1.00
CA LEU A 50 -2.01 8.95 -1.19
C LEU A 50 -1.64 8.61 -2.63
N LEU A 51 -0.68 7.72 -2.79
CA LEU A 51 -0.24 7.24 -4.10
C LEU A 51 -0.73 5.80 -4.27
N MET A 52 -1.73 5.61 -5.11
CA MET A 52 -2.39 4.32 -5.30
C MET A 52 -2.04 3.74 -6.67
N HIS A 53 -1.31 2.63 -6.66
CA HIS A 53 -0.92 1.93 -7.88
C HIS A 53 -2.07 1.12 -8.46
N GLY A 54 -1.91 0.68 -9.72
CA GLY A 54 -2.86 -0.19 -10.40
C GLY A 54 -2.23 -1.51 -10.83
N GLU A 55 -2.88 -2.17 -11.79
CA GLU A 55 -2.47 -3.46 -12.34
C GLU A 55 -1.47 -3.26 -13.48
N PRO A 56 -0.36 -3.97 -13.53
CA PRO A 56 0.22 -4.94 -12.60
C PRO A 56 1.39 -4.36 -11.80
N SER A 57 1.19 -3.28 -11.08
CA SER A 57 2.24 -2.52 -10.42
C SER A 57 2.24 -2.74 -8.90
N TRP A 58 2.99 -1.91 -8.18
CA TRP A 58 3.06 -1.82 -6.72
C TRP A 58 3.71 -0.48 -6.35
N SER A 59 3.97 -0.21 -5.09
CA SER A 59 4.50 1.09 -4.63
C SER A 59 5.82 1.49 -5.30
N TYR A 60 6.57 0.56 -5.85
CA TYR A 60 7.79 0.83 -6.61
C TYR A 60 7.56 1.80 -7.78
N LEU A 61 6.36 1.80 -8.36
CA LEU A 61 5.96 2.74 -9.42
C LEU A 61 6.23 4.19 -9.03
N TYR A 62 6.04 4.51 -7.76
CA TYR A 62 6.10 5.87 -7.24
C TYR A 62 7.47 6.25 -6.65
N ARG A 63 8.46 5.40 -6.76
CA ARG A 63 9.76 5.59 -6.12
C ARG A 63 10.44 6.93 -6.41
N LYS A 64 10.18 7.51 -7.57
CA LYS A 64 10.75 8.79 -7.98
C LYS A 64 9.88 9.99 -7.61
N MET A 65 8.58 9.79 -7.44
CA MET A 65 7.66 10.83 -6.99
C MET A 65 7.80 11.11 -5.49
N ILE A 66 8.04 10.07 -4.70
CA ILE A 66 8.07 10.17 -3.24
C ILE A 66 9.10 11.20 -2.74
N PRO A 67 10.37 11.17 -3.16
CA PRO A 67 11.33 12.16 -2.69
C PRO A 67 10.96 13.60 -3.05
N VAL A 68 10.36 13.81 -4.22
CA VAL A 68 9.94 15.14 -4.68
C VAL A 68 8.83 15.69 -3.78
N LEU A 69 7.86 14.86 -3.47
CA LEU A 69 6.72 15.24 -2.61
C LEU A 69 7.18 15.48 -1.17
N VAL A 70 8.04 14.62 -0.65
CA VAL A 70 8.58 14.78 0.72
C VAL A 70 9.43 16.04 0.82
N ALA A 71 10.25 16.32 -0.18
CA ALA A 71 11.08 17.55 -0.21
C ALA A 71 10.21 18.81 -0.23
N ALA A 72 9.00 18.73 -0.79
CA ALA A 72 8.06 19.84 -0.78
C ALA A 72 7.25 19.95 0.53
N GLY A 73 7.53 19.11 1.51
CA GLY A 73 6.90 19.17 2.84
C GLY A 73 5.67 18.29 2.99
N HIS A 74 5.39 17.40 2.05
CA HIS A 74 4.22 16.52 2.10
C HIS A 74 4.54 15.18 2.80
N ARG A 75 3.56 14.66 3.51
CA ARG A 75 3.55 13.26 3.91
C ARG A 75 3.04 12.43 2.73
N VAL A 76 3.67 11.29 2.48
CA VAL A 76 3.31 10.41 1.37
C VAL A 76 3.00 9.03 1.92
N ILE A 77 1.84 8.48 1.55
CA ILE A 77 1.46 7.11 1.87
C ILE A 77 1.25 6.37 0.56
N ALA A 78 1.97 5.27 0.37
CA ALA A 78 1.90 4.45 -0.84
C ALA A 78 1.76 2.98 -0.46
N PRO A 79 0.52 2.46 -0.40
CA PRO A 79 0.31 1.05 -0.09
C PRO A 79 0.53 0.16 -1.31
N ASP A 80 0.91 -1.08 -1.03
CA ASP A 80 0.79 -2.17 -1.98
C ASP A 80 -0.58 -2.81 -1.78
N LEU A 81 -1.41 -2.79 -2.81
CA LEU A 81 -2.72 -3.43 -2.74
C LEU A 81 -2.57 -4.92 -2.45
N VAL A 82 -3.56 -5.51 -1.77
CA VAL A 82 -3.59 -6.96 -1.55
C VAL A 82 -3.40 -7.68 -2.90
N GLY A 83 -2.47 -8.62 -2.95
CA GLY A 83 -2.12 -9.34 -4.17
C GLY A 83 -0.90 -8.78 -4.89
N PHE A 84 -0.35 -7.65 -4.45
CA PHE A 84 0.73 -6.96 -5.15
C PHE A 84 1.92 -6.67 -4.22
N GLY A 85 3.09 -6.52 -4.82
CA GLY A 85 4.31 -6.09 -4.13
C GLY A 85 4.64 -6.92 -2.90
N LYS A 86 4.82 -6.24 -1.78
CA LYS A 86 5.16 -6.89 -0.50
C LYS A 86 3.92 -7.30 0.32
N SER A 87 2.72 -7.02 -0.17
CA SER A 87 1.49 -7.43 0.50
C SER A 87 1.19 -8.90 0.25
N ASP A 88 0.42 -9.51 1.14
CA ASP A 88 -0.01 -10.90 1.01
C ASP A 88 -0.87 -11.09 -0.24
N LYS A 89 -0.81 -12.30 -0.81
CA LYS A 89 -1.43 -12.62 -2.10
C LYS A 89 -2.39 -13.79 -1.94
N PRO A 90 -3.71 -13.51 -1.80
CA PRO A 90 -4.72 -14.57 -1.88
C PRO A 90 -4.56 -15.40 -3.13
N THR A 91 -4.81 -16.72 -3.03
CA THR A 91 -4.46 -17.67 -4.10
C THR A 91 -5.59 -17.92 -5.10
N GLU A 92 -6.82 -17.59 -4.74
CA GLU A 92 -7.97 -17.83 -5.62
C GLU A 92 -8.39 -16.53 -6.31
N LYS A 93 -8.70 -16.62 -7.59
CA LYS A 93 -9.15 -15.46 -8.37
C LYS A 93 -10.40 -14.82 -7.76
N SER A 94 -11.29 -15.65 -7.23
CA SER A 94 -12.53 -15.21 -6.59
C SER A 94 -12.30 -14.49 -5.25
N ASP A 95 -11.09 -14.56 -4.69
CA ASP A 95 -10.75 -13.83 -3.48
C ASP A 95 -10.69 -12.33 -3.71
N TYR A 96 -10.45 -11.92 -4.94
CA TYR A 96 -10.28 -10.52 -5.32
C TYR A 96 -11.60 -9.96 -5.85
N THR A 97 -12.13 -8.97 -5.15
CA THR A 97 -13.28 -8.18 -5.63
C THR A 97 -13.01 -6.71 -5.38
N TYR A 98 -13.67 -5.86 -6.13
CA TYR A 98 -13.57 -4.43 -5.91
C TYR A 98 -13.97 -4.06 -4.49
N ALA A 99 -15.08 -4.61 -4.01
CA ALA A 99 -15.57 -4.35 -2.66
C ALA A 99 -14.55 -4.76 -1.59
N ARG A 100 -13.86 -5.88 -1.78
CA ARG A 100 -12.82 -6.32 -0.85
C ARG A 100 -11.62 -5.38 -0.84
N HIS A 101 -11.17 -4.95 -2.01
CA HIS A 101 -10.08 -3.96 -2.09
C HIS A 101 -10.45 -2.67 -1.38
N VAL A 102 -11.65 -2.17 -1.57
CA VAL A 102 -12.13 -0.98 -0.85
C VAL A 102 -12.11 -1.21 0.65
N SER A 103 -12.62 -2.37 1.09
CA SER A 103 -12.66 -2.72 2.51
C SER A 103 -11.27 -2.82 3.13
N TRP A 104 -10.35 -3.51 2.46
CA TRP A 104 -8.97 -3.67 2.95
C TRP A 104 -8.26 -2.33 3.05
N MET A 105 -8.41 -1.47 2.04
CA MET A 105 -7.76 -0.16 2.04
C MET A 105 -8.41 0.79 3.04
N ALA A 106 -9.73 0.74 3.22
CA ALA A 106 -10.41 1.54 4.23
C ALA A 106 -9.92 1.18 5.64
N GLU A 107 -9.73 -0.10 5.90
CA GLU A 107 -9.19 -0.59 7.18
C GLU A 107 -7.78 -0.05 7.43
N LEU A 108 -6.91 -0.08 6.42
CA LEU A 108 -5.57 0.47 6.53
C LEU A 108 -5.58 1.99 6.70
N LEU A 109 -6.25 2.70 5.80
CA LEU A 109 -6.13 4.15 5.70
C LEU A 109 -6.95 4.88 6.75
N PHE A 110 -8.16 4.43 7.01
CA PHE A 110 -9.07 5.12 7.92
C PHE A 110 -8.97 4.60 9.35
N ASP A 111 -8.99 3.30 9.54
CA ASP A 111 -9.01 2.71 10.87
C ASP A 111 -7.61 2.69 11.51
N HIS A 112 -6.60 2.26 10.77
CA HIS A 112 -5.23 2.16 11.30
C HIS A 112 -4.48 3.49 11.23
N LEU A 113 -4.43 4.12 10.06
CA LEU A 113 -3.65 5.35 9.83
C LEU A 113 -4.44 6.62 10.17
N SER A 114 -5.72 6.51 10.45
CA SER A 114 -6.59 7.62 10.87
C SER A 114 -6.58 8.79 9.90
N ILE A 115 -6.50 8.53 8.61
CA ILE A 115 -6.46 9.57 7.59
C ILE A 115 -7.85 10.17 7.43
N ARG A 116 -7.93 11.51 7.50
CA ARG A 116 -9.19 12.26 7.36
C ARG A 116 -9.16 13.22 6.19
N HIS A 117 -7.99 13.74 5.84
CA HIS A 117 -7.79 14.67 4.74
C HIS A 117 -6.58 14.21 3.93
N ALA A 118 -6.73 14.09 2.61
CA ALA A 118 -5.66 13.62 1.75
C ALA A 118 -5.83 14.14 0.33
N THR A 119 -4.71 14.29 -0.36
CA THR A 119 -4.69 14.41 -1.81
C THR A 119 -4.49 13.01 -2.38
N PHE A 120 -5.30 12.64 -3.32
CA PHE A 120 -5.29 11.31 -3.92
C PHE A 120 -4.69 11.36 -5.32
N PHE A 121 -3.70 10.51 -5.58
CA PHE A 121 -3.15 10.29 -6.91
C PHE A 121 -3.24 8.80 -7.22
N GLY A 122 -4.01 8.46 -8.25
CA GLY A 122 -4.22 7.07 -8.66
C GLY A 122 -3.79 6.84 -10.09
N GLN A 123 -3.38 5.62 -10.37
CA GLN A 123 -3.00 5.15 -11.69
C GLN A 123 -3.76 3.85 -11.94
N ASP A 124 -4.44 3.73 -13.11
CA ASP A 124 -5.19 2.54 -13.50
C ASP A 124 -6.28 2.23 -12.47
N TRP A 125 -6.21 1.09 -11.77
CA TRP A 125 -7.17 0.73 -10.72
C TRP A 125 -6.91 1.38 -9.36
N GLY A 126 -5.87 2.13 -9.26
CA GLY A 126 -5.52 2.84 -8.04
C GLY A 126 -6.43 3.99 -7.68
#